data_9fedd8f7a6d42802172c25fb0ee9f70b
#
_entry.id   9fedd8f7a6d42802172c25fb0ee9f70b
#
_cell.length_a   1.000
_cell.length_b   1.000
_cell.length_c   1.000
_cell.angle_alpha   90.00
_cell.angle_beta   90.00
_cell.angle_gamma   90.00
#
_symmetry.space_group_name_H-M   'P 1'
#
loop_
_entity.id
_entity.type
_entity.pdbx_description
1 polymer ?
#
loop_
_entity_poly.entity_id
_entity_poly.type
_entity_poly.pdbx_seq_one_letter_code
_entity_poly.pdbx_strand_id
1 'polypeptide(L)'
;MAEITTRLSIGQVAEHTGLSVHALRFYEREGLFIHSVQRGPGGRRVYSRDDVEWLTVCIILRASGMPLPMLRRYADLVREGAGNEEERLALMREHHEHVTTQIGRLTESLDLIRFKVGVYEDLVAQGGTAHQCHAPSPSTDEERTPLLRHEAVVE
;
A
#
# COMPACT_ATOMS: atom_id res chain seq x y z
N MET A 1 -23.72 -30.90 3.20
CA MET A 1 -22.31 -30.89 3.64
C MET A 1 -22.11 -29.64 4.47
N ALA A 2 -21.82 -29.80 5.74
CA ALA A 2 -21.52 -28.64 6.59
C ALA A 2 -20.16 -28.10 6.17
N GLU A 3 -20.11 -26.89 5.64
CA GLU A 3 -18.87 -26.12 5.50
C GLU A 3 -18.24 -26.05 6.89
N ILE A 4 -17.07 -26.67 7.04
CA ILE A 4 -16.26 -26.48 8.22
C ILE A 4 -15.76 -25.04 8.16
N THR A 5 -16.57 -24.14 8.71
CA THR A 5 -16.16 -22.74 8.86
C THR A 5 -14.96 -22.75 9.81
N THR A 6 -13.77 -22.66 9.25
CA THR A 6 -12.54 -22.59 10.03
C THR A 6 -12.60 -21.34 10.90
N ARG A 7 -12.73 -21.56 12.21
CA ARG A 7 -12.77 -20.48 13.21
C ARG A 7 -11.35 -20.19 13.67
N LEU A 8 -10.88 -18.99 13.37
CA LEU A 8 -9.53 -18.55 13.69
C LEU A 8 -9.55 -17.60 14.89
N SER A 9 -8.62 -17.79 15.81
CA SER A 9 -8.35 -16.84 16.88
C SER A 9 -7.60 -15.60 16.34
N ILE A 10 -7.63 -14.50 17.08
CA ILE A 10 -6.89 -13.27 16.71
C ILE A 10 -5.38 -13.53 16.55
N GLY A 11 -4.79 -14.44 17.33
CA GLY A 11 -3.38 -14.84 17.20
C GLY A 11 -3.12 -15.56 15.88
N GLN A 12 -3.96 -16.51 15.50
CA GLN A 12 -3.85 -17.20 14.22
C GLN A 12 -4.02 -16.24 13.03
N VAL A 13 -4.96 -15.29 13.10
CA VAL A 13 -5.11 -14.26 12.06
C VAL A 13 -3.88 -13.38 11.98
N ALA A 14 -3.29 -12.99 13.12
CA ALA A 14 -2.05 -12.24 13.16
C ALA A 14 -0.89 -12.98 12.46
N GLU A 15 -0.75 -14.28 12.72
CA GLU A 15 0.25 -15.13 12.04
C GLU A 15 0.01 -15.23 10.53
N HIS A 16 -1.23 -15.44 10.10
CA HIS A 16 -1.58 -15.55 8.69
C HIS A 16 -1.40 -14.25 7.89
N THR A 17 -1.68 -13.12 8.52
CA THR A 17 -1.70 -11.81 7.84
C THR A 17 -0.41 -11.00 8.03
N GLY A 18 0.43 -11.38 8.99
CA GLY A 18 1.58 -10.59 9.40
C GLY A 18 1.22 -9.32 10.18
N LEU A 19 -0.06 -9.08 10.47
CA LEU A 19 -0.51 -7.96 11.28
C LEU A 19 -0.33 -8.24 12.78
N SER A 20 -0.03 -7.20 13.55
CA SER A 20 -0.09 -7.30 15.00
C SER A 20 -1.55 -7.44 15.49
N VAL A 21 -1.73 -8.05 16.64
CA VAL A 21 -3.05 -8.09 17.32
C VAL A 21 -3.60 -6.68 17.54
N HIS A 22 -2.73 -5.70 17.79
CA HIS A 22 -3.12 -4.31 17.93
C HIS A 22 -3.69 -3.73 16.62
N ALA A 23 -3.05 -4.00 15.49
CA ALA A 23 -3.52 -3.58 14.17
C ALA A 23 -4.87 -4.24 13.81
N LEU A 24 -5.08 -5.52 14.14
CA LEU A 24 -6.36 -6.20 13.93
C LEU A 24 -7.49 -5.56 14.74
N ARG A 25 -7.21 -5.20 16.00
CA ARG A 25 -8.17 -4.47 16.84
C ARG A 25 -8.44 -3.04 16.32
N PHE A 26 -7.43 -2.41 15.75
CA PHE A 26 -7.58 -1.11 15.09
C PHE A 26 -8.50 -1.24 13.87
N TYR A 27 -8.30 -2.23 12.99
CA TYR A 27 -9.18 -2.45 11.82
C TYR A 27 -10.63 -2.75 12.23
N GLU A 28 -10.85 -3.50 13.32
CA GLU A 28 -12.20 -3.72 13.87
C GLU A 28 -12.83 -2.39 14.31
N ARG A 29 -12.11 -1.57 15.08
CA ARG A 29 -12.58 -0.25 15.57
C ARG A 29 -12.91 0.71 14.44
N GLU A 30 -12.11 0.67 13.38
CA GLU A 30 -12.25 1.52 12.20
C GLU A 30 -13.37 1.05 11.25
N GLY A 31 -14.06 -0.05 11.58
CA GLY A 31 -15.15 -0.57 10.78
C GLY A 31 -14.72 -1.15 9.43
N LEU A 32 -13.48 -1.64 9.34
CA LEU A 32 -12.93 -2.14 8.08
C LEU A 32 -13.35 -3.57 7.74
N PHE A 33 -13.91 -4.33 8.68
CA PHE A 33 -14.45 -5.65 8.40
C PHE A 33 -15.80 -5.57 7.68
N ILE A 34 -16.03 -6.45 6.70
CA ILE A 34 -17.32 -6.55 5.99
C ILE A 34 -18.41 -7.04 6.95
N HIS A 35 -18.08 -8.02 7.79
CA HIS A 35 -18.97 -8.56 8.80
C HIS A 35 -18.46 -8.23 10.20
N SER A 36 -19.38 -8.13 11.14
CA SER A 36 -19.01 -7.94 12.55
C SER A 36 -18.17 -9.14 13.05
N VAL A 37 -17.04 -8.86 13.66
CA VAL A 37 -16.17 -9.89 14.22
C VAL A 37 -16.94 -10.70 15.27
N GLN A 38 -17.06 -12.00 15.05
CA GLN A 38 -17.80 -12.90 15.91
C GLN A 38 -17.13 -13.03 17.29
N ARG A 39 -17.94 -13.36 18.30
CA ARG A 39 -17.46 -13.68 19.65
C ARG A 39 -17.76 -15.12 19.95
N GLY A 40 -16.72 -15.88 20.27
CA GLY A 40 -16.83 -17.25 20.72
C GLY A 40 -17.07 -17.37 22.23
N PRO A 41 -17.03 -18.61 22.79
CA PRO A 41 -17.11 -18.83 24.22
C PRO A 41 -16.06 -18.00 24.99
N GLY A 42 -16.49 -17.36 26.08
CA GLY A 42 -15.62 -16.45 26.85
C GLY A 42 -15.36 -15.09 26.20
N GLY A 43 -16.16 -14.67 25.20
CA GLY A 43 -16.10 -13.35 24.58
C GLY A 43 -14.88 -13.13 23.68
N ARG A 44 -14.13 -14.17 23.35
CA ARG A 44 -12.94 -14.10 22.50
C ARG A 44 -13.33 -13.87 21.04
N ARG A 45 -12.55 -13.02 20.35
CA ARG A 45 -12.72 -12.78 18.92
C ARG A 45 -12.50 -14.05 18.11
N VAL A 46 -13.39 -14.27 17.16
CA VAL A 46 -13.34 -15.39 16.22
C VAL A 46 -13.53 -14.87 14.81
N TYR A 47 -12.64 -15.26 13.92
CA TYR A 47 -12.62 -14.81 12.53
C TYR A 47 -12.90 -15.99 11.60
N SER A 48 -13.56 -15.70 10.50
CA SER A 48 -13.76 -16.64 9.40
C SER A 48 -12.58 -16.60 8.42
N ARG A 49 -12.55 -17.53 7.48
CA ARG A 49 -11.61 -17.49 6.36
C ARG A 49 -11.84 -16.27 5.49
N ASP A 50 -13.08 -15.90 5.26
CA ASP A 50 -13.44 -14.73 4.46
C ASP A 50 -12.94 -13.43 5.11
N ASP A 51 -12.95 -13.35 6.44
CA ASP A 51 -12.37 -12.22 7.17
C ASP A 51 -10.85 -12.11 6.91
N VAL A 52 -10.14 -13.23 6.82
CA VAL A 52 -8.69 -13.24 6.54
C VAL A 52 -8.42 -12.84 5.08
N GLU A 53 -9.19 -13.35 4.14
CA GLU A 53 -9.08 -12.99 2.73
C GLU A 53 -9.36 -11.50 2.53
N TRP A 54 -10.39 -10.96 3.17
CA TRP A 54 -10.71 -9.54 3.16
C TRP A 54 -9.60 -8.69 3.80
N LEU A 55 -9.07 -9.10 4.93
CA LEU A 55 -7.93 -8.41 5.56
C LEU A 55 -6.72 -8.36 4.64
N THR A 56 -6.46 -9.42 3.87
CA THR A 56 -5.37 -9.43 2.90
C THR A 56 -5.55 -8.34 1.85
N VAL A 57 -6.77 -8.15 1.34
CA VAL A 57 -7.10 -7.03 0.44
C VAL A 57 -6.82 -5.69 1.11
N CYS A 58 -7.30 -5.48 2.33
CA CYS A 58 -7.08 -4.24 3.09
C CYS A 58 -5.59 -3.94 3.30
N ILE A 59 -4.78 -4.97 3.61
CA ILE A 59 -3.33 -4.85 3.80
C ILE A 59 -2.66 -4.39 2.51
N ILE A 60 -2.98 -5.01 1.37
CA ILE A 60 -2.41 -4.65 0.06
C ILE A 60 -2.76 -3.22 -0.31
N LEU A 61 -4.02 -2.83 -0.17
CA LEU A 61 -4.47 -1.48 -0.48
C LEU A 61 -3.80 -0.43 0.43
N ARG A 62 -3.64 -0.72 1.72
CA ARG A 62 -2.92 0.16 2.65
C ARG A 62 -1.43 0.24 2.36
N ALA A 63 -0.79 -0.89 2.07
CA ALA A 63 0.64 -0.94 1.73
C ALA A 63 0.96 -0.17 0.43
N SER A 64 0.02 -0.14 -0.51
CA SER A 64 0.13 0.64 -1.75
C SER A 64 -0.25 2.12 -1.59
N GLY A 65 -0.55 2.58 -0.37
CA GLY A 65 -0.77 3.99 -0.05
C GLY A 65 -2.24 4.44 -0.08
N MET A 66 -3.22 3.51 -0.13
CA MET A 66 -4.63 3.91 -0.06
C MET A 66 -4.94 4.60 1.28
N PRO A 67 -5.49 5.83 1.29
CA PRO A 67 -5.88 6.52 2.52
C PRO A 67 -6.94 5.74 3.30
N LEU A 68 -6.87 5.79 4.63
CA LEU A 68 -7.83 5.10 5.49
C LEU A 68 -9.29 5.48 5.21
N PRO A 69 -9.65 6.75 4.98
CA PRO A 69 -11.02 7.12 4.63
C PRO A 69 -11.52 6.46 3.33
N MET A 70 -10.64 6.32 2.32
CA MET A 70 -10.97 5.65 1.07
C MET A 70 -11.19 4.15 1.28
N LEU A 71 -10.33 3.51 2.08
CA LEU A 71 -10.49 2.10 2.43
C LEU A 71 -11.78 1.85 3.21
N ARG A 72 -12.16 2.74 4.14
CA ARG A 72 -13.44 2.67 4.86
C ARG A 72 -14.62 2.77 3.87
N ARG A 73 -14.60 3.75 2.97
CA ARG A 73 -15.67 3.89 1.96
C ARG A 73 -15.78 2.63 1.10
N TYR A 74 -14.65 2.04 0.71
CA TYR A 74 -14.64 0.79 -0.02
C TYR A 74 -15.25 -0.37 0.79
N ALA A 75 -14.88 -0.51 2.07
CA ALA A 75 -15.45 -1.53 2.96
C ALA A 75 -16.96 -1.34 3.16
N ASP A 76 -17.43 -0.10 3.28
CA ASP A 76 -18.86 0.21 3.39
C ASP A 76 -19.62 -0.22 2.13
N LEU A 77 -19.11 0.12 0.95
CA LEU A 77 -19.72 -0.27 -0.33
C LEU A 77 -19.76 -1.79 -0.52
N VAL A 78 -18.72 -2.50 -0.09
CA VAL A 78 -18.70 -3.97 -0.14
C VAL A 78 -19.74 -4.55 0.82
N ARG A 79 -19.89 -3.95 2.01
CA ARG A 79 -20.87 -4.37 3.02
C ARG A 79 -22.31 -4.13 2.59
N GLU A 80 -22.57 -3.06 1.85
CA GLU A 80 -23.88 -2.75 1.26
C GLU A 80 -24.31 -3.78 0.22
N GLY A 81 -23.37 -4.51 -0.38
CA GLY A 81 -23.65 -5.59 -1.33
C GLY A 81 -23.70 -5.13 -2.78
N ALA A 82 -24.58 -5.74 -3.58
CA ALA A 82 -24.71 -5.47 -5.02
C ALA A 82 -25.41 -4.13 -5.31
N GLY A 83 -25.12 -3.55 -6.48
CA GLY A 83 -25.78 -2.33 -6.98
C GLY A 83 -24.93 -1.06 -6.84
N ASN A 84 -23.71 -1.17 -6.31
CA ASN A 84 -22.76 -0.05 -6.17
C ASN A 84 -21.41 -0.33 -6.85
N GLU A 85 -21.42 -1.21 -7.84
CA GLU A 85 -20.21 -1.62 -8.56
C GLU A 85 -19.51 -0.45 -9.24
N GLU A 86 -20.25 0.53 -9.74
CA GLU A 86 -19.70 1.74 -10.36
C GLU A 86 -18.92 2.59 -9.35
N GLU A 87 -19.45 2.75 -8.13
CA GLU A 87 -18.74 3.49 -7.08
C GLU A 87 -17.47 2.75 -6.63
N ARG A 88 -17.54 1.43 -6.46
CA ARG A 88 -16.36 0.61 -6.16
C ARG A 88 -15.31 0.70 -7.28
N LEU A 89 -15.75 0.67 -8.54
CA LEU A 89 -14.87 0.83 -9.69
C LEU A 89 -14.20 2.21 -9.69
N ALA A 90 -14.94 3.26 -9.40
CA ALA A 90 -14.39 4.63 -9.33
C ALA A 90 -13.29 4.74 -8.26
N LEU A 91 -13.51 4.22 -7.05
CA LEU A 91 -12.51 4.18 -5.99
C LEU A 91 -11.24 3.40 -6.40
N MET A 92 -11.43 2.24 -7.02
CA MET A 92 -10.30 1.43 -7.46
C MET A 92 -9.51 2.09 -8.61
N ARG A 93 -10.19 2.78 -9.53
CA ARG A 93 -9.52 3.54 -10.60
C ARG A 93 -8.69 4.69 -10.04
N GLU A 94 -9.24 5.47 -9.13
CA GLU A 94 -8.52 6.57 -8.46
C GLU A 94 -7.24 6.04 -7.78
N HIS A 95 -7.36 4.96 -7.03
CA HIS A 95 -6.21 4.35 -6.37
C HIS A 95 -5.20 3.75 -7.38
N HIS A 96 -5.69 3.13 -8.45
CA HIS A 96 -4.84 2.60 -9.53
C HIS A 96 -4.00 3.72 -10.19
N GLU A 97 -4.62 4.86 -10.50
CA GLU A 97 -3.91 6.02 -11.06
C GLU A 97 -2.85 6.55 -10.10
N HIS A 98 -3.18 6.63 -8.80
CA HIS A 98 -2.23 7.03 -7.78
C HIS A 98 -1.01 6.09 -7.72
N VAL A 99 -1.24 4.78 -7.67
CA VAL A 99 -0.16 3.78 -7.65
C VAL A 99 0.67 3.81 -8.94
N THR A 100 0.03 3.95 -10.10
CA THR A 100 0.72 4.07 -11.38
C THR A 100 1.64 5.29 -11.41
N THR A 101 1.17 6.42 -10.90
CA THR A 101 1.98 7.64 -10.78
C THR A 101 3.16 7.44 -9.83
N GLN A 102 2.97 6.76 -8.70
CA GLN A 102 4.06 6.43 -7.78
C GLN A 102 5.12 5.54 -8.44
N ILE A 103 4.71 4.53 -9.18
CA ILE A 103 5.62 3.64 -9.92
C ILE A 103 6.45 4.46 -10.92
N GLY A 104 5.83 5.37 -11.67
CA GLY A 104 6.53 6.25 -12.59
C GLY A 104 7.64 7.06 -11.90
N ARG A 105 7.32 7.73 -10.80
CA ARG A 105 8.29 8.52 -10.01
C ARG A 105 9.41 7.66 -9.44
N LEU A 106 9.10 6.47 -8.95
CA LEU A 106 10.11 5.53 -8.43
C LEU A 106 11.02 5.02 -9.55
N THR A 107 10.47 4.78 -10.74
CA THR A 107 11.26 4.38 -11.92
C THR A 107 12.25 5.46 -12.32
N GLU A 108 11.81 6.72 -12.40
CA GLU A 108 12.70 7.86 -12.66
C GLU A 108 13.81 7.98 -11.61
N SER A 109 13.46 7.82 -10.33
CA SER A 109 14.44 7.84 -9.24
C SER A 109 15.44 6.69 -9.35
N LEU A 110 14.97 5.51 -9.73
CA LEU A 110 15.81 4.32 -9.91
C LEU A 110 16.83 4.52 -11.04
N ASP A 111 16.43 5.16 -12.13
CA ASP A 111 17.33 5.45 -13.25
C ASP A 111 18.45 6.39 -12.85
N LEU A 112 18.15 7.43 -12.05
CA LEU A 112 19.17 8.29 -11.47
C LEU A 112 20.12 7.51 -10.53
N ILE A 113 19.57 6.65 -9.69
CA ILE A 113 20.38 5.82 -8.76
C ILE A 113 21.30 4.89 -9.55
N ARG A 114 20.79 4.22 -10.59
CA ARG A 114 21.58 3.35 -11.46
C ARG A 114 22.75 4.11 -12.11
N PHE A 115 22.47 5.29 -12.63
CA PHE A 115 23.50 6.16 -13.18
C PHE A 115 24.60 6.46 -12.15
N LYS A 116 24.22 6.85 -10.92
CA LYS A 116 25.18 7.12 -9.85
C LYS A 116 25.98 5.89 -9.43
N VAL A 117 25.35 4.74 -9.37
CA VAL A 117 26.03 3.46 -9.10
C VAL A 117 27.11 3.22 -10.15
N GLY A 118 26.80 3.33 -11.43
CA GLY A 118 27.78 3.17 -12.52
C GLY A 118 28.96 4.14 -12.40
N VAL A 119 28.69 5.41 -12.11
CA VAL A 119 29.76 6.41 -11.89
C VAL A 119 30.70 6.00 -10.75
N TYR A 120 30.16 5.53 -9.64
CA TYR A 120 31.00 5.12 -8.48
C TYR A 120 31.71 3.78 -8.73
N GLU A 121 31.10 2.85 -9.47
CA GLU A 121 31.78 1.61 -9.88
C GLU A 121 33.01 1.91 -10.75
N ASP A 122 32.87 2.82 -11.71
CA ASP A 122 33.98 3.26 -12.56
C ASP A 122 35.09 3.96 -11.75
N LEU A 123 34.73 4.84 -10.83
CA LEU A 123 35.68 5.52 -9.95
C LEU A 123 36.45 4.55 -9.05
N VAL A 124 35.78 3.57 -8.48
CA VAL A 124 36.40 2.52 -7.65
C VAL A 124 37.36 1.68 -8.50
N ALA A 125 36.96 1.30 -9.72
CA ALA A 125 37.78 0.52 -10.63
C ALA A 125 39.06 1.28 -11.04
N GLN A 126 39.03 2.62 -11.10
CA GLN A 126 40.13 3.49 -11.48
C GLN A 126 41.03 3.90 -10.28
N GLY A 127 40.82 3.35 -9.08
CA GLY A 127 41.59 3.63 -7.88
C GLY A 127 41.19 4.88 -7.09
N GLY A 128 40.02 5.35 -7.31
CA GLY A 128 39.19 6.22 -6.47
C GLY A 128 39.80 7.49 -5.89
N THR A 129 39.92 8.58 -6.67
CA THR A 129 40.00 9.95 -6.13
C THR A 129 39.26 10.92 -7.07
N ALA A 130 37.96 11.00 -7.03
CA ALA A 130 37.25 12.08 -7.70
C ALA A 130 36.13 12.63 -6.82
N HIS A 131 36.32 13.84 -6.33
CA HIS A 131 35.30 14.69 -5.75
C HIS A 131 34.48 15.35 -6.88
N GLN A 132 33.58 14.62 -7.52
CA GLN A 132 32.64 15.26 -8.42
C GLN A 132 31.25 14.59 -8.31
N CYS A 133 30.43 15.12 -7.40
CA CYS A 133 28.98 14.95 -7.47
C CYS A 133 28.40 15.94 -8.50
N HIS A 134 28.54 15.65 -9.80
CA HIS A 134 27.78 16.37 -10.81
C HIS A 134 26.59 15.52 -11.24
N ALA A 135 25.40 16.12 -11.18
CA ALA A 135 24.26 15.61 -11.90
C ALA A 135 24.58 15.63 -13.41
N PRO A 136 24.06 14.68 -14.21
CA PRO A 136 24.21 14.78 -15.66
C PRO A 136 23.62 16.11 -16.09
N SER A 137 24.40 16.89 -16.83
CA SER A 137 23.86 18.08 -17.49
C SER A 137 22.74 17.62 -18.43
N PRO A 138 21.57 18.25 -18.42
CA PRO A 138 20.54 17.92 -19.38
C PRO A 138 21.15 18.20 -20.77
N SER A 139 21.20 17.16 -21.60
CA SER A 139 21.44 17.35 -23.02
C SER A 139 20.41 18.37 -23.51
N THR A 140 20.92 19.42 -24.13
CA THR A 140 20.13 20.45 -24.82
C THR A 140 19.26 19.77 -25.87
N ASP A 141 18.04 19.46 -25.50
CA ASP A 141 16.91 19.37 -26.38
C ASP A 141 15.70 19.97 -25.65
N GLU A 142 15.11 20.93 -26.32
CA GLU A 142 14.09 21.84 -25.90
C GLU A 142 12.88 21.13 -25.30
N GLU A 143 12.26 21.83 -24.33
CA GLU A 143 10.91 21.61 -23.88
C GLU A 143 10.71 20.61 -22.73
N ARG A 144 11.10 21.01 -21.51
CA ARG A 144 10.54 20.37 -20.32
C ARG A 144 10.34 21.33 -19.14
N THR A 145 9.09 21.45 -18.77
CA THR A 145 8.50 22.01 -17.55
C THR A 145 9.32 21.75 -16.28
N PRO A 146 9.43 22.73 -15.37
CA PRO A 146 10.28 22.63 -14.18
C PRO A 146 9.74 21.61 -13.17
N LEU A 147 10.57 20.63 -12.85
CA LEU A 147 10.37 19.70 -11.75
C LEU A 147 10.79 20.33 -10.42
N LEU A 148 9.94 20.12 -9.42
CA LEU A 148 10.16 20.25 -7.99
C LEU A 148 9.93 21.64 -7.37
N ARG A 149 8.70 21.89 -6.98
CA ARG A 149 8.45 22.55 -5.71
C ARG A 149 8.12 21.49 -4.66
N HIS A 150 9.08 21.23 -3.78
CA HIS A 150 8.82 20.64 -2.48
C HIS A 150 8.06 21.68 -1.67
N GLU A 151 6.76 21.54 -1.54
CA GLU A 151 6.07 22.11 -0.39
C GLU A 151 6.13 21.07 0.72
N ALA A 152 6.95 21.37 1.72
CA ALA A 152 6.91 20.73 3.00
C ALA A 152 5.58 21.10 3.66
N VAL A 153 4.71 20.13 3.85
CA VAL A 153 3.61 20.26 4.80
C VAL A 153 4.09 19.69 6.13
N VAL A 154 4.48 20.62 7.00
CA VAL A 154 4.54 20.44 8.45
C VAL A 154 3.14 20.73 8.97
N GLU A 155 2.60 19.82 9.72
CA GLU A 155 1.63 19.73 10.81
C GLU A 155 0.61 18.62 10.61
#